data_e919b932871e3c6ae8e2a5d272c8a876
#
_entry.id   e919b932871e3c6ae8e2a5d272c8a876
#
_cell.length_a   1.000
_cell.length_b   1.000
_cell.length_c   1.000
_cell.angle_alpha   90.00
_cell.angle_beta   90.00
_cell.angle_gamma   90.00
#
_symmetry.space_group_name_H-M   'P 1'
#
loop_
_entity.id
_entity.type
_entity.pdbx_description
1 polymer ?
#
loop_
_entity_poly.entity_id
_entity_poly.type
_entity_poly.pdbx_seq_one_letter_code
_entity_poly.pdbx_strand_id
1 'polypeptide(L)'
;DVEDGFEASMEAFLQNYTESVEPTMAYSSRSTYAKQFEGLRGTVLLVGGMLSLIIGMIGVLNFVNSMLTSILTRRREFAMLQSVGMTTRQLRKMLVIEGLLYTASAGLMSIVLGAAASALFAGTIARSIWFFTYRFTLLPLALTIPVLLLVGILLPLPVLNAVEKQSIVERLRETVS
;
A
#
# COMPACT_ATOMS: atom_id res chain seq x y z
N ASP A 1 12.21 -27.32 -28.17
CA ASP A 1 13.08 -26.51 -27.32
C ASP A 1 14.36 -26.26 -28.10
N VAL A 2 14.55 -25.00 -28.50
CA VAL A 2 15.77 -24.54 -29.17
C VAL A 2 16.76 -24.22 -28.06
N GLU A 3 17.97 -24.72 -28.11
CA GLU A 3 19.02 -24.41 -27.15
C GLU A 3 19.27 -22.90 -27.10
N ASP A 4 19.42 -22.32 -25.90
CA ASP A 4 19.57 -20.87 -25.64
C ASP A 4 20.73 -20.26 -26.47
N GLY A 5 21.78 -21.08 -26.78
CA GLY A 5 22.87 -20.66 -27.64
C GLY A 5 22.50 -20.50 -29.12
N PHE A 6 21.51 -21.23 -29.61
CA PHE A 6 21.02 -21.13 -30.96
C PHE A 6 20.13 -19.89 -31.17
N GLU A 7 19.29 -19.57 -30.18
CA GLU A 7 18.50 -18.33 -30.21
C GLU A 7 19.39 -17.08 -30.31
N ALA A 8 20.45 -17.00 -29.52
CA ALA A 8 21.39 -15.87 -29.55
C ALA A 8 22.13 -15.75 -30.87
N SER A 9 22.57 -16.86 -31.45
CA SER A 9 23.27 -16.88 -32.76
C SER A 9 22.36 -16.52 -33.93
N MET A 10 21.08 -16.95 -33.86
CA MET A 10 20.08 -16.60 -34.87
C MET A 10 19.68 -15.11 -34.76
N GLU A 11 19.55 -14.58 -33.56
CA GLU A 11 19.30 -13.14 -33.39
C GLU A 11 20.43 -12.29 -33.92
N ALA A 12 21.69 -12.66 -33.64
CA ALA A 12 22.86 -11.95 -34.20
C ALA A 12 22.91 -12.03 -35.71
N PHE A 13 22.58 -13.18 -36.31
CA PHE A 13 22.50 -13.33 -37.75
C PHE A 13 21.39 -12.45 -38.36
N LEU A 14 20.17 -12.46 -37.79
CA LEU A 14 19.05 -11.66 -38.26
C LEU A 14 19.32 -10.16 -38.12
N GLN A 15 19.97 -9.75 -37.05
CA GLN A 15 20.37 -8.36 -36.85
C GLN A 15 21.38 -7.92 -37.92
N ASN A 16 22.40 -8.70 -38.14
CA ASN A 16 23.39 -8.41 -39.18
C ASN A 16 22.76 -8.41 -40.59
N TYR A 17 21.82 -9.31 -40.84
CA TYR A 17 21.12 -9.38 -42.15
C TYR A 17 20.25 -8.16 -42.39
N THR A 18 19.46 -7.71 -41.36
CA THR A 18 18.66 -6.50 -41.48
C THR A 18 19.46 -5.23 -41.58
N GLU A 19 20.63 -5.14 -40.93
CA GLU A 19 21.49 -3.96 -41.04
C GLU A 19 22.26 -3.87 -42.38
N SER A 20 22.66 -5.02 -42.92
CA SER A 20 23.57 -5.05 -44.08
C SER A 20 22.91 -5.37 -45.42
N VAL A 21 21.80 -6.12 -45.42
CA VAL A 21 21.20 -6.63 -46.67
C VAL A 21 19.84 -6.00 -46.98
N GLU A 22 18.97 -5.89 -45.99
CA GLU A 22 17.60 -5.38 -46.20
C GLU A 22 17.09 -4.56 -45.01
N PRO A 23 17.40 -3.24 -44.97
CA PRO A 23 17.01 -2.36 -43.88
C PRO A 23 15.49 -2.17 -43.68
N THR A 24 14.70 -2.59 -44.69
CA THR A 24 13.22 -2.53 -44.60
C THR A 24 12.59 -3.72 -43.91
N MET A 25 13.33 -4.80 -43.69
CA MET A 25 12.84 -5.95 -42.93
C MET A 25 12.88 -5.68 -41.44
N ALA A 26 11.73 -5.87 -40.75
CA ALA A 26 11.63 -5.88 -39.30
C ALA A 26 11.49 -7.32 -38.83
N TYR A 27 12.37 -7.79 -37.97
CA TYR A 27 12.21 -9.08 -37.30
C TYR A 27 11.80 -8.90 -35.88
N SER A 28 11.01 -9.82 -35.35
CA SER A 28 10.61 -9.85 -33.95
C SER A 28 10.97 -11.18 -33.34
N SER A 29 11.89 -11.16 -32.40
CA SER A 29 12.31 -12.37 -31.68
C SER A 29 11.56 -12.50 -30.37
N ARG A 30 11.60 -13.69 -29.78
CA ARG A 30 11.06 -13.95 -28.44
C ARG A 30 11.69 -13.03 -27.38
N SER A 31 12.99 -12.75 -27.50
CA SER A 31 13.71 -11.84 -26.59
C SER A 31 13.23 -10.39 -26.73
N THR A 32 12.91 -9.94 -27.96
CA THR A 32 12.34 -8.61 -28.19
C THR A 32 10.99 -8.45 -27.51
N TYR A 33 10.10 -9.44 -27.65
CA TYR A 33 8.81 -9.43 -26.95
C TYR A 33 8.97 -9.53 -25.45
N ALA A 34 9.90 -10.34 -24.95
CA ALA A 34 10.18 -10.42 -23.51
C ALA A 34 10.64 -9.08 -22.94
N LYS A 35 11.57 -8.38 -23.60
CA LYS A 35 12.04 -7.04 -23.20
C LYS A 35 10.92 -6.00 -23.24
N GLN A 36 10.07 -6.02 -24.28
CA GLN A 36 8.89 -5.13 -24.34
C GLN A 36 7.91 -5.41 -23.20
N PHE A 37 7.67 -6.67 -22.90
CA PHE A 37 6.79 -7.06 -21.79
C PHE A 37 7.36 -6.65 -20.44
N GLU A 38 8.67 -6.81 -20.22
CA GLU A 38 9.33 -6.34 -19.00
C GLU A 38 9.26 -4.81 -18.87
N GLY A 39 9.42 -4.07 -19.95
CA GLY A 39 9.26 -2.63 -19.98
C GLY A 39 7.84 -2.18 -19.62
N LEU A 40 6.83 -2.81 -20.21
CA LEU A 40 5.41 -2.57 -19.88
C LEU A 40 5.11 -2.91 -18.42
N ARG A 41 5.60 -4.06 -17.94
CA ARG A 41 5.45 -4.47 -16.54
C ARG A 41 6.09 -3.45 -15.59
N GLY A 42 7.30 -2.97 -15.91
CA GLY A 42 8.00 -1.94 -15.12
C GLY A 42 7.20 -0.65 -15.05
N THR A 43 6.65 -0.18 -16.16
CA THR A 43 5.81 1.02 -16.22
C THR A 43 4.53 0.86 -15.40
N VAL A 44 3.83 -0.27 -15.54
CA VAL A 44 2.61 -0.55 -14.76
C VAL A 44 2.90 -0.63 -13.27
N LEU A 45 4.00 -1.26 -12.87
CA LEU A 45 4.41 -1.34 -11.46
C LEU A 45 4.78 0.05 -10.91
N LEU A 46 5.45 0.88 -11.69
CA LEU A 46 5.85 2.23 -11.28
C LEU A 46 4.63 3.13 -11.12
N VAL A 47 3.77 3.22 -12.13
CA VAL A 47 2.57 4.05 -12.10
C VAL A 47 1.58 3.55 -11.04
N GLY A 48 1.33 2.25 -10.99
CA GLY A 48 0.47 1.63 -9.97
C GLY A 48 1.02 1.81 -8.56
N GLY A 49 2.34 1.69 -8.39
CA GLY A 49 3.03 1.92 -7.11
C GLY A 49 2.91 3.37 -6.64
N MET A 50 3.11 4.34 -7.54
CA MET A 50 2.94 5.77 -7.22
C MET A 50 1.49 6.08 -6.82
N LEU A 51 0.50 5.60 -7.58
CA LEU A 51 -0.91 5.77 -7.24
C LEU A 51 -1.25 5.14 -5.88
N SER A 52 -0.77 3.92 -5.64
CA SER A 52 -0.96 3.23 -4.36
C SER A 52 -0.35 4.00 -3.19
N LEU A 53 0.82 4.61 -3.38
CA LEU A 53 1.48 5.42 -2.37
C LEU A 53 0.65 6.67 -2.05
N ILE A 54 0.13 7.38 -3.07
CA ILE A 54 -0.72 8.56 -2.88
C ILE A 54 -1.99 8.19 -2.12
N ILE A 55 -2.69 7.12 -2.55
CA ILE A 55 -3.89 6.64 -1.88
C ILE A 55 -3.59 6.21 -0.43
N GLY A 56 -2.45 5.54 -0.22
CA GLY A 56 -1.97 5.16 1.11
C GLY A 56 -1.74 6.38 2.01
N MET A 57 -1.12 7.44 1.51
CA MET A 57 -0.94 8.70 2.25
C MET A 57 -2.28 9.35 2.63
N ILE A 58 -3.23 9.39 1.69
CA ILE A 58 -4.58 9.88 1.96
C ILE A 58 -5.25 9.05 3.05
N GLY A 59 -5.11 7.72 3.00
CA GLY A 59 -5.61 6.81 4.03
C GLY A 59 -5.01 7.08 5.41
N VAL A 60 -3.70 7.30 5.50
CA VAL A 60 -3.01 7.68 6.73
C VAL A 60 -3.52 9.01 7.29
N LEU A 61 -3.66 10.03 6.43
CA LEU A 61 -4.20 11.34 6.83
C LEU A 61 -5.63 11.24 7.36
N ASN A 62 -6.49 10.46 6.69
CA ASN A 62 -7.85 10.21 7.15
C ASN A 62 -7.89 9.48 8.49
N PHE A 63 -6.99 8.50 8.69
CA PHE A 63 -6.87 7.80 9.96
C PHE A 63 -6.45 8.75 11.09
N VAL A 64 -5.43 9.61 10.86
CA VAL A 64 -4.99 10.63 11.83
C VAL A 64 -6.15 11.57 12.18
N ASN A 65 -6.86 12.08 11.18
CA ASN A 65 -8.00 12.98 11.38
C ASN A 65 -9.13 12.32 12.18
N SER A 66 -9.45 11.06 11.87
CA SER A 66 -10.45 10.27 12.59
C SER A 66 -10.06 10.05 14.04
N MET A 67 -8.80 9.70 14.31
CA MET A 67 -8.27 9.54 15.66
C MET A 67 -8.27 10.85 16.45
N LEU A 68 -7.84 11.96 15.82
CA LEU A 68 -7.86 13.28 16.41
C LEU A 68 -9.28 13.65 16.86
N THR A 69 -10.25 13.48 15.96
CA THR A 69 -11.67 13.76 16.24
C THR A 69 -12.19 12.88 17.35
N SER A 70 -11.89 11.58 17.36
CA SER A 70 -12.28 10.65 18.44
C SER A 70 -11.74 11.09 19.80
N ILE A 71 -10.46 11.44 19.87
CA ILE A 71 -9.81 11.88 21.11
C ILE A 71 -10.41 13.21 21.60
N LEU A 72 -10.62 14.19 20.71
CA LEU A 72 -11.18 15.48 21.07
C LEU A 72 -12.62 15.37 21.57
N THR A 73 -13.45 14.58 20.90
CA THR A 73 -14.86 14.37 21.27
C THR A 73 -14.99 13.68 22.62
N ARG A 74 -14.11 12.72 22.91
CA ARG A 74 -14.12 11.91 24.16
C ARG A 74 -13.23 12.49 25.26
N ARG A 75 -12.73 13.73 25.11
CA ARG A 75 -11.81 14.36 26.06
C ARG A 75 -12.36 14.43 27.50
N ARG A 76 -13.66 14.70 27.66
CA ARG A 76 -14.33 14.72 28.98
C ARG A 76 -14.38 13.32 29.62
N GLU A 77 -14.63 12.29 28.83
CA GLU A 77 -14.63 10.90 29.31
C GLU A 77 -13.22 10.50 29.80
N PHE A 78 -12.18 10.86 29.07
CA PHE A 78 -10.80 10.61 29.48
C PHE A 78 -10.42 11.35 30.76
N ALA A 79 -10.86 12.59 30.92
CA ALA A 79 -10.66 13.35 32.16
C ALA A 79 -11.36 12.70 33.33
N MET A 80 -12.59 12.22 33.16
CA MET A 80 -13.31 11.46 34.19
C MET A 80 -12.62 10.16 34.59
N LEU A 81 -12.13 9.40 33.59
CA LEU A 81 -11.37 8.17 33.83
C LEU A 81 -10.07 8.43 34.60
N GLN A 82 -9.37 9.51 34.29
CA GLN A 82 -8.18 9.92 35.01
C GLN A 82 -8.46 10.39 36.43
N SER A 83 -9.59 11.05 36.68
CA SER A 83 -9.98 11.46 38.01
C SER A 83 -10.36 10.27 38.92
N VAL A 84 -10.80 9.16 38.34
CA VAL A 84 -11.07 7.89 39.06
C VAL A 84 -9.78 7.08 39.29
N GLY A 85 -8.63 7.54 38.76
CA GLY A 85 -7.33 6.91 39.00
C GLY A 85 -6.68 6.22 37.78
N MET A 86 -7.24 6.40 36.59
CA MET A 86 -6.62 5.89 35.37
C MET A 86 -5.30 6.62 35.08
N THR A 87 -4.22 5.86 34.89
CA THR A 87 -2.92 6.44 34.56
C THR A 87 -2.82 6.80 33.07
N THR A 88 -1.98 7.78 32.72
CA THR A 88 -1.71 8.14 31.32
C THR A 88 -1.20 6.95 30.50
N ARG A 89 -0.47 6.02 31.10
CA ARG A 89 -0.02 4.78 30.45
C ARG A 89 -1.18 3.88 30.04
N GLN A 90 -2.21 3.76 30.91
CA GLN A 90 -3.39 2.98 30.62
C GLN A 90 -4.21 3.63 29.49
N LEU A 91 -4.34 4.95 29.50
CA LEU A 91 -5.00 5.70 28.42
C LEU A 91 -4.30 5.50 27.08
N ARG A 92 -2.96 5.62 27.05
CA ARG A 92 -2.16 5.35 25.84
C ARG A 92 -2.37 3.93 25.32
N LYS A 93 -2.34 2.94 26.20
CA LYS A 93 -2.58 1.53 25.85
C LYS A 93 -3.97 1.33 25.25
N MET A 94 -4.99 1.97 25.82
CA MET A 94 -6.35 1.92 25.30
C MET A 94 -6.45 2.48 23.89
N LEU A 95 -5.85 3.64 23.63
CA LEU A 95 -5.85 4.26 22.29
C LEU A 95 -5.04 3.46 21.25
N VAL A 96 -3.93 2.83 21.66
CA VAL A 96 -3.17 1.93 20.79
C VAL A 96 -4.01 0.70 20.44
N ILE A 97 -4.73 0.11 21.39
CA ILE A 97 -5.63 -1.03 21.13
C ILE A 97 -6.76 -0.59 20.18
N GLU A 98 -7.35 0.58 20.38
CA GLU A 98 -8.37 1.14 19.49
C GLU A 98 -7.83 1.33 18.07
N GLY A 99 -6.63 1.91 17.91
CA GLY A 99 -5.94 2.06 16.62
C GLY A 99 -5.64 0.71 15.95
N LEU A 100 -5.24 -0.28 16.73
CA LEU A 100 -4.94 -1.62 16.26
C LEU A 100 -6.21 -2.35 15.79
N LEU A 101 -7.33 -2.19 16.49
CA LEU A 101 -8.62 -2.73 16.06
C LEU A 101 -9.10 -2.07 14.77
N TYR A 102 -8.93 -0.75 14.63
CA TYR A 102 -9.24 -0.03 13.39
C TYR A 102 -8.42 -0.55 12.20
N THR A 103 -7.12 -0.65 12.36
CA THR A 103 -6.24 -1.12 11.28
C THR A 103 -6.42 -2.59 10.99
N ALA A 104 -6.71 -3.43 11.98
CA ALA A 104 -7.03 -4.84 11.78
C ALA A 104 -8.33 -5.02 11.00
N SER A 105 -9.39 -4.28 11.34
CA SER A 105 -10.67 -4.34 10.62
C SER A 105 -10.55 -3.83 9.19
N ALA A 106 -9.82 -2.72 8.98
CA ALA A 106 -9.52 -2.19 7.65
C ALA A 106 -8.69 -3.17 6.81
N GLY A 107 -7.69 -3.80 7.42
CA GLY A 107 -6.86 -4.84 6.78
C GLY A 107 -7.69 -6.05 6.35
N LEU A 108 -8.59 -6.51 7.20
CA LEU A 108 -9.47 -7.65 6.91
C LEU A 108 -10.43 -7.34 5.75
N MET A 109 -11.02 -6.13 5.75
CA MET A 109 -11.85 -5.64 4.64
C MET A 109 -11.05 -5.49 3.35
N SER A 110 -9.82 -4.99 3.42
CA SER A 110 -8.92 -4.87 2.27
C SER A 110 -8.59 -6.23 1.65
N ILE A 111 -8.38 -7.27 2.46
CA ILE A 111 -8.14 -8.63 1.98
C ILE A 111 -9.37 -9.15 1.22
N VAL A 112 -10.56 -9.01 1.79
CA VAL A 112 -11.81 -9.49 1.17
C VAL A 112 -12.08 -8.76 -0.15
N LEU A 113 -12.02 -7.43 -0.14
CA LEU A 113 -12.27 -6.63 -1.35
C LEU A 113 -11.18 -6.83 -2.40
N GLY A 114 -9.92 -6.91 -1.98
CA GLY A 114 -8.79 -7.16 -2.87
C GLY A 114 -8.85 -8.55 -3.52
N ALA A 115 -9.21 -9.57 -2.78
CA ALA A 115 -9.40 -10.92 -3.31
C ALA A 115 -10.57 -10.98 -4.29
N ALA A 116 -11.71 -10.35 -3.95
CA ALA A 116 -12.87 -10.27 -4.84
C ALA A 116 -12.55 -9.52 -6.13
N ALA A 117 -11.92 -8.35 -6.04
CA ALA A 117 -11.49 -7.58 -7.21
C ALA A 117 -10.51 -8.39 -8.07
N SER A 118 -9.50 -9.01 -7.45
CA SER A 118 -8.51 -9.83 -8.14
C SER A 118 -9.16 -11.01 -8.89
N ALA A 119 -10.12 -11.68 -8.29
CA ALA A 119 -10.86 -12.78 -8.92
C ALA A 119 -11.69 -12.32 -10.12
N LEU A 120 -12.36 -11.15 -10.02
CA LEU A 120 -13.14 -10.55 -11.11
C LEU A 120 -12.23 -10.16 -12.28
N PHE A 121 -11.12 -9.48 -12.03
CA PHE A 121 -10.16 -9.08 -13.06
C PHE A 121 -9.50 -10.29 -13.71
N ALA A 122 -9.05 -11.27 -12.92
CA ALA A 122 -8.47 -12.50 -13.43
C ALA A 122 -9.44 -13.28 -14.32
N GLY A 123 -10.71 -13.39 -13.91
CA GLY A 123 -11.74 -14.05 -14.70
C GLY A 123 -12.02 -13.37 -16.04
N THR A 124 -11.98 -12.03 -16.08
CA THR A 124 -12.16 -11.25 -17.30
C THR A 124 -10.98 -11.39 -18.26
N ILE A 125 -9.76 -11.28 -17.75
CA ILE A 125 -8.52 -11.37 -18.54
C ILE A 125 -8.31 -12.81 -19.05
N ALA A 126 -8.56 -13.83 -18.21
CA ALA A 126 -8.43 -15.22 -18.62
C ALA A 126 -9.38 -15.62 -19.76
N ARG A 127 -10.55 -14.96 -19.88
CA ARG A 127 -11.48 -15.16 -21.00
C ARG A 127 -10.99 -14.51 -22.28
N SER A 128 -10.22 -13.44 -22.19
CA SER A 128 -9.75 -12.65 -23.35
C SER A 128 -8.39 -13.13 -23.87
N ILE A 129 -7.59 -13.80 -23.04
CA ILE A 129 -6.21 -14.17 -23.37
C ILE A 129 -5.98 -15.65 -23.04
N TRP A 130 -5.94 -16.50 -24.06
CA TRP A 130 -5.86 -17.97 -23.94
C TRP A 130 -4.58 -18.51 -23.28
N PHE A 131 -3.50 -17.74 -23.26
CA PHE A 131 -2.22 -18.13 -22.61
C PHE A 131 -1.99 -17.48 -21.24
N PHE A 132 -2.98 -16.76 -20.69
CA PHE A 132 -2.86 -16.09 -19.40
C PHE A 132 -3.08 -17.08 -18.26
N THR A 133 -2.04 -17.30 -17.46
CA THR A 133 -2.13 -18.10 -16.24
C THR A 133 -2.10 -17.17 -15.02
N TYR A 134 -3.24 -17.06 -14.36
CA TYR A 134 -3.35 -16.28 -13.13
C TYR A 134 -2.65 -17.01 -11.97
N ARG A 135 -1.69 -16.35 -11.33
CA ARG A 135 -1.07 -16.79 -10.09
C ARG A 135 -1.39 -15.80 -8.99
N PHE A 136 -2.18 -16.23 -8.02
CA PHE A 136 -2.44 -15.41 -6.84
C PHE A 136 -1.16 -15.29 -6.00
N THR A 137 -0.68 -14.07 -5.81
CA THR A 137 0.55 -13.79 -5.06
C THR A 137 0.19 -13.16 -3.71
N LEU A 138 0.57 -13.81 -2.61
CA LEU A 138 0.37 -13.30 -1.25
C LEU A 138 1.40 -12.23 -0.82
N LEU A 139 2.44 -12.03 -1.61
CA LEU A 139 3.54 -11.12 -1.30
C LEU A 139 3.09 -9.68 -1.01
N PRO A 140 2.21 -9.05 -1.81
CA PRO A 140 1.72 -7.69 -1.51
C PRO A 140 0.97 -7.63 -0.17
N LEU A 141 0.18 -8.64 0.14
CA LEU A 141 -0.52 -8.75 1.41
C LEU A 141 0.44 -8.86 2.60
N ALA A 142 1.43 -9.73 2.48
CA ALA A 142 2.46 -9.94 3.51
C ALA A 142 3.26 -8.67 3.79
N LEU A 143 3.42 -7.79 2.80
CA LEU A 143 4.09 -6.50 2.96
C LEU A 143 3.15 -5.43 3.56
N THR A 144 1.89 -5.41 3.17
CA THR A 144 0.93 -4.37 3.57
C THR A 144 0.45 -4.53 5.00
N ILE A 145 0.24 -5.77 5.48
CA ILE A 145 -0.28 -6.04 6.83
C ILE A 145 0.64 -5.49 7.93
N PRO A 146 1.98 -5.75 7.94
CA PRO A 146 2.88 -5.17 8.93
C PRO A 146 2.90 -3.65 8.92
N VAL A 147 2.84 -3.02 7.73
CA VAL A 147 2.78 -1.56 7.60
C VAL A 147 1.50 -1.00 8.22
N LEU A 148 0.35 -1.61 7.96
CA LEU A 148 -0.93 -1.22 8.58
C LEU A 148 -0.90 -1.35 10.10
N LEU A 149 -0.36 -2.42 10.64
CA LEU A 149 -0.23 -2.62 12.08
C LEU A 149 0.71 -1.58 12.71
N LEU A 150 1.84 -1.27 12.05
CA LEU A 150 2.75 -0.21 12.48
C LEU A 150 2.05 1.15 12.53
N VAL A 151 1.26 1.50 11.53
CA VAL A 151 0.45 2.71 11.48
C VAL A 151 -0.54 2.75 12.66
N GLY A 152 -1.26 1.64 12.93
CA GLY A 152 -2.20 1.53 14.04
C GLY A 152 -1.58 1.67 15.44
N ILE A 153 -0.32 1.27 15.59
CA ILE A 153 0.40 1.35 16.87
C ILE A 153 1.06 2.74 17.05
N LEU A 154 1.70 3.25 15.99
CA LEU A 154 2.54 4.45 16.09
C LEU A 154 1.74 5.76 16.03
N LEU A 155 0.69 5.83 15.23
CA LEU A 155 -0.05 7.08 15.02
C LEU A 155 -0.89 7.57 16.21
N PRO A 156 -1.52 6.72 17.05
CA PRO A 156 -2.26 7.20 18.22
C PRO A 156 -1.40 7.97 19.23
N LEU A 157 -0.12 7.65 19.34
CA LEU A 157 0.78 8.24 20.35
C LEU A 157 1.06 9.74 20.11
N PRO A 158 1.52 10.18 18.91
CA PRO A 158 1.73 11.60 18.63
C PRO A 158 0.44 12.42 18.64
N VAL A 159 -0.69 11.81 18.23
CA VAL A 159 -1.99 12.48 18.27
C VAL A 159 -2.41 12.79 19.70
N LEU A 160 -2.28 11.84 20.63
CA LEU A 160 -2.55 12.05 22.04
C LEU A 160 -1.63 13.14 22.63
N ASN A 161 -0.33 13.07 22.36
CA ASN A 161 0.63 14.05 22.85
C ASN A 161 0.32 15.49 22.34
N ALA A 162 -0.15 15.62 21.10
CA ALA A 162 -0.56 16.90 20.52
C ALA A 162 -1.79 17.47 21.26
N VAL A 163 -2.78 16.63 21.57
CA VAL A 163 -3.99 17.04 22.31
C VAL A 163 -3.67 17.41 23.76
N GLU A 164 -2.82 16.64 24.44
CA GLU A 164 -2.37 16.93 25.81
C GLU A 164 -1.65 18.29 25.89
N LYS A 165 -0.76 18.60 24.93
CA LYS A 165 -0.05 19.90 24.88
C LYS A 165 -1.00 21.08 24.68
N GLN A 166 -1.97 20.98 23.80
CA GLN A 166 -2.96 22.06 23.58
C GLN A 166 -3.76 22.32 24.85
N SER A 167 -4.13 21.28 25.63
CA SER A 167 -4.88 21.44 26.86
C SER A 167 -4.12 22.17 27.97
N ILE A 168 -2.80 22.01 28.03
CA ILE A 168 -1.94 22.71 29.00
C ILE A 168 -1.81 24.19 28.66
N VAL A 169 -1.60 24.50 27.38
CA VAL A 169 -1.48 25.90 26.92
C VAL A 169 -2.79 26.67 27.14
N GLU A 170 -3.93 26.06 26.89
CA GLU A 170 -5.24 26.67 27.08
C GLU A 170 -5.55 26.94 28.56
N ARG A 171 -5.21 26.02 29.46
CA ARG A 171 -5.33 26.21 30.93
C ARG A 171 -4.42 27.32 31.44
N LEU A 172 -3.20 27.46 30.94
CA LEU A 172 -2.29 28.54 31.30
C LEU A 172 -2.80 29.90 30.82
N ARG A 173 -3.48 29.95 29.68
CA ARG A 173 -4.07 31.17 29.14
C ARG A 173 -5.30 31.61 29.93
N GLU A 174 -6.13 30.69 30.40
CA GLU A 174 -7.29 30.96 31.26
C GLU A 174 -6.89 31.42 32.66
N THR A 175 -5.68 31.06 33.13
CA THR A 175 -5.19 31.43 34.47
C THR A 175 -4.52 32.83 34.47
N VAL A 176 -4.21 33.37 33.30
CA VAL A 176 -3.51 34.67 33.11
C VAL A 176 -4.48 35.78 32.62
N SER A 177 -5.70 35.44 32.26
CA SER A 177 -6.78 36.38 31.91
C SER A 177 -7.75 36.57 33.11
#